data_1dc561c6cc4631586836596eee9cff7f
#
_entry.id   1dc561c6cc4631586836596eee9cff7f
#
_cell.length_a   1.000
_cell.length_b   1.000
_cell.length_c   1.000
_cell.angle_alpha   90.00
_cell.angle_beta   90.00
_cell.angle_gamma   90.00
#
_symmetry.space_group_name_H-M   'P 1'
#
loop_
_entity.id
_entity.type
_entity.pdbx_description
1 polymer ?
#
loop_
_entity_poly.entity_id
_entity_poly.type
_entity_poly.pdbx_seq_one_letter_code
_entity_poly.pdbx_strand_id
1 'polypeptide(L)'
;MKIFLIGPMGSGKSKIGKILSSELDKDLFDLDKEIEKDLNLSIKEIFEINGEAYFRSIETKYLKKSLELKDCIVSTGGGIVENEENLNILKNEKYVIFLNSKVESQFKNTKDSDKRPLLNLSNPKEILQKLYDKRIDKYKKIAKMEFFSDSMSNEELANKIVNIFNE
;
A
#
# COMPACT_ATOMS: atom_id res chain seq x y z
N MET A 1 1.97 18.88 -0.96
CA MET A 1 2.87 17.72 -1.23
C MET A 1 2.10 16.43 -1.01
N LYS A 2 2.05 15.52 -1.98
CA LYS A 2 1.48 14.17 -1.81
C LYS A 2 2.58 13.13 -1.78
N ILE A 3 2.50 12.18 -0.84
CA ILE A 3 3.46 11.08 -0.70
C ILE A 3 2.67 9.77 -0.82
N PHE A 4 2.99 8.97 -1.81
CA PHE A 4 2.35 7.67 -2.02
C PHE A 4 3.22 6.56 -1.45
N LEU A 5 2.65 5.73 -0.58
CA LEU A 5 3.29 4.54 -0.04
C LEU A 5 2.78 3.32 -0.80
N ILE A 6 3.68 2.65 -1.50
CA ILE A 6 3.43 1.42 -2.26
C ILE A 6 4.24 0.25 -1.70
N GLY A 7 3.84 -0.96 -2.00
CA GLY A 7 4.56 -2.17 -1.57
C GLY A 7 3.62 -3.32 -1.23
N PRO A 8 4.18 -4.51 -0.97
CA PRO A 8 3.38 -5.71 -0.70
C PRO A 8 2.55 -5.59 0.57
N MET A 9 1.58 -6.47 0.72
CA MET A 9 0.84 -6.59 1.98
C MET A 9 1.81 -6.97 3.11
N GLY A 10 1.59 -6.41 4.29
CA GLY A 10 2.47 -6.64 5.44
C GLY A 10 3.78 -5.84 5.43
N SER A 11 4.02 -4.96 4.47
CA SER A 11 5.21 -4.09 4.44
C SER A 11 5.13 -2.87 5.37
N GLY A 12 4.04 -2.68 6.10
CA GLY A 12 3.91 -1.61 7.09
C GLY A 12 3.36 -0.27 6.58
N LYS A 13 2.87 -0.18 5.33
CA LYS A 13 2.38 1.08 4.73
C LYS A 13 1.43 1.87 5.62
N SER A 14 0.38 1.24 6.14
CA SER A 14 -0.60 1.94 7.00
C SER A 14 -0.03 2.40 8.34
N LYS A 15 0.92 1.65 8.92
CA LYS A 15 1.58 2.04 10.17
C LYS A 15 2.55 3.20 9.93
N ILE A 16 3.41 3.06 8.94
CA ILE A 16 4.36 4.11 8.55
C ILE A 16 3.59 5.36 8.07
N GLY A 17 2.52 5.19 7.30
CA GLY A 17 1.67 6.28 6.86
C GLY A 17 1.09 7.11 8.01
N LYS A 18 0.67 6.47 9.11
CA LYS A 18 0.21 7.16 10.32
C LYS A 18 1.31 7.99 10.99
N ILE A 19 2.52 7.44 11.09
CA ILE A 19 3.65 8.16 11.68
C ILE A 19 4.02 9.34 10.80
N LEU A 20 4.15 9.15 9.48
CA LEU A 20 4.44 10.23 8.54
C LEU A 20 3.36 11.34 8.57
N SER A 21 2.10 10.95 8.67
CA SER A 21 0.97 11.88 8.80
C SER A 21 1.13 12.79 10.02
N SER A 22 1.48 12.20 11.16
CA SER A 22 1.73 12.96 12.40
C SER A 22 2.97 13.83 12.33
N GLU A 23 4.09 13.31 11.85
CA GLU A 23 5.38 14.01 11.84
C GLU A 23 5.44 15.13 10.79
N LEU A 24 4.73 14.99 9.67
CA LEU A 24 4.71 15.98 8.59
C LEU A 24 3.47 16.89 8.62
N ASP A 25 2.60 16.74 9.62
CA ASP A 25 1.33 17.46 9.76
C ASP A 25 0.49 17.37 8.45
N LYS A 26 0.25 16.13 7.99
CA LYS A 26 -0.50 15.85 6.76
C LYS A 26 -1.57 14.80 7.02
N ASP A 27 -2.71 14.96 6.35
CA ASP A 27 -3.77 13.95 6.40
C ASP A 27 -3.29 12.60 5.83
N LEU A 28 -3.76 11.51 6.45
CA LEU A 28 -3.56 10.16 5.93
C LEU A 28 -4.80 9.72 5.15
N PHE A 29 -4.60 9.41 3.88
CA PHE A 29 -5.58 8.78 3.01
C PHE A 29 -5.20 7.31 2.77
N ASP A 30 -5.78 6.39 3.55
CA ASP A 30 -5.58 4.95 3.41
C ASP A 30 -6.67 4.40 2.48
N LEU A 31 -6.30 4.00 1.25
CA LEU A 31 -7.25 3.59 0.22
C LEU A 31 -8.19 2.48 0.69
N ASP A 32 -7.63 1.44 1.31
CA ASP A 32 -8.44 0.30 1.76
C ASP A 32 -9.47 0.73 2.80
N LYS A 33 -9.09 1.60 3.73
CA LYS A 33 -10.01 2.13 4.77
C LYS A 33 -11.07 3.04 4.20
N GLU A 34 -10.72 3.91 3.27
CA GLU A 34 -11.69 4.79 2.62
C GLU A 34 -12.71 3.99 1.82
N ILE A 35 -12.27 2.94 1.12
CA ILE A 35 -13.16 2.01 0.41
C ILE A 35 -14.10 1.31 1.39
N GLU A 36 -13.57 0.71 2.48
CA GLU A 36 -14.38 0.02 3.49
C GLU A 36 -15.40 0.96 4.13
N LYS A 37 -15.00 2.18 4.44
CA LYS A 37 -15.86 3.20 5.04
C LYS A 37 -17.02 3.63 4.13
N ASP A 38 -16.71 3.95 2.87
CA ASP A 38 -17.71 4.46 1.93
C ASP A 38 -18.69 3.37 1.46
N LEU A 39 -18.22 2.11 1.33
CA LEU A 39 -19.06 0.99 0.93
C LEU A 39 -19.73 0.27 2.11
N ASN A 40 -19.31 0.56 3.34
CA ASN A 40 -19.75 -0.12 4.56
C ASN A 40 -19.59 -1.65 4.48
N LEU A 41 -18.52 -2.09 3.83
CA LEU A 41 -18.13 -3.48 3.62
C LEU A 41 -16.62 -3.62 3.85
N SER A 42 -16.20 -4.74 4.42
CA SER A 42 -14.77 -5.07 4.47
C SER A 42 -14.23 -5.41 3.06
N ILE A 43 -12.94 -5.25 2.85
CA ILE A 43 -12.29 -5.66 1.58
C ILE A 43 -12.61 -7.12 1.26
N LYS A 44 -12.62 -8.00 2.28
CA LYS A 44 -12.99 -9.42 2.13
C LYS A 44 -14.41 -9.58 1.57
N GLU A 45 -15.39 -8.90 2.14
CA GLU A 45 -16.78 -8.94 1.66
C GLU A 45 -16.92 -8.41 0.25
N ILE A 46 -16.19 -7.35 -0.11
CA ILE A 46 -16.19 -6.81 -1.47
C ILE A 46 -15.69 -7.86 -2.46
N PHE A 47 -14.60 -8.58 -2.14
CA PHE A 47 -14.08 -9.67 -2.97
C PHE A 47 -15.07 -10.83 -3.10
N GLU A 48 -15.72 -11.22 -1.98
CA GLU A 48 -16.69 -12.33 -1.96
C GLU A 48 -17.96 -12.01 -2.75
N ILE A 49 -18.47 -10.78 -2.64
CA ILE A 49 -19.73 -10.36 -3.29
C ILE A 49 -19.51 -9.98 -4.75
N ASN A 50 -18.47 -9.22 -5.05
CA ASN A 50 -18.29 -8.58 -6.35
C ASN A 50 -17.08 -9.08 -7.15
N GLY A 51 -16.16 -9.81 -6.52
CA GLY A 51 -14.94 -10.34 -7.14
C GLY A 51 -13.79 -9.35 -7.24
N GLU A 52 -12.62 -9.86 -7.64
CA GLU A 52 -11.37 -9.09 -7.70
C GLU A 52 -11.43 -7.96 -8.74
N ALA A 53 -11.98 -8.22 -9.92
CA ALA A 53 -12.05 -7.22 -10.99
C ALA A 53 -12.82 -5.94 -10.56
N TYR A 54 -13.92 -6.13 -9.85
CA TYR A 54 -14.69 -5.02 -9.28
C TYR A 54 -13.85 -4.26 -8.25
N PHE A 55 -13.20 -4.97 -7.30
CA PHE A 55 -12.34 -4.32 -6.33
C PHE A 55 -11.24 -3.49 -6.99
N ARG A 56 -10.58 -4.00 -8.03
CA ARG A 56 -9.53 -3.26 -8.75
C ARG A 56 -10.08 -1.98 -9.42
N SER A 57 -11.30 -2.02 -9.93
CA SER A 57 -11.95 -0.81 -10.47
C SER A 57 -12.21 0.25 -9.40
N ILE A 58 -12.65 -0.19 -8.22
CA ILE A 58 -12.86 0.69 -7.06
C ILE A 58 -11.53 1.24 -6.55
N GLU A 59 -10.50 0.41 -6.41
CA GLU A 59 -9.15 0.81 -6.01
C GLU A 59 -8.61 1.93 -6.91
N THR A 60 -8.79 1.82 -8.24
CA THR A 60 -8.42 2.86 -9.21
C THR A 60 -9.22 4.15 -8.99
N LYS A 61 -10.53 4.04 -8.75
CA LYS A 61 -11.39 5.20 -8.45
C LYS A 61 -10.89 5.96 -7.21
N TYR A 62 -10.52 5.24 -6.15
CA TYR A 62 -10.03 5.88 -4.91
C TYR A 62 -8.61 6.43 -5.06
N LEU A 63 -7.76 5.80 -5.86
CA LEU A 63 -6.47 6.38 -6.22
C LEU A 63 -6.68 7.74 -6.91
N LYS A 64 -7.60 7.83 -7.89
CA LYS A 64 -7.96 9.10 -8.55
C LYS A 64 -8.51 10.13 -7.55
N LYS A 65 -9.40 9.73 -6.63
CA LYS A 65 -9.91 10.60 -5.56
C LYS A 65 -8.77 11.19 -4.71
N SER A 66 -7.72 10.41 -4.42
CA SER A 66 -6.57 10.90 -3.69
C SER A 66 -5.77 11.99 -4.44
N LEU A 67 -5.85 12.03 -5.78
CA LEU A 67 -5.17 13.06 -6.58
C LEU A 67 -5.79 14.45 -6.40
N GLU A 68 -7.07 14.53 -6.04
CA GLU A 68 -7.79 15.77 -5.77
C GLU A 68 -7.38 16.42 -4.45
N LEU A 69 -6.79 15.65 -3.54
CA LEU A 69 -6.27 16.15 -2.27
C LEU A 69 -5.00 16.98 -2.51
N LYS A 70 -4.87 18.09 -1.80
CA LYS A 70 -3.71 18.98 -1.98
C LYS A 70 -2.45 18.47 -1.28
N ASP A 71 -2.60 17.96 -0.08
CA ASP A 71 -1.47 17.70 0.84
C ASP A 71 -1.79 16.49 1.73
N CYS A 72 -1.26 15.31 1.40
CA CYS A 72 -1.60 14.09 2.13
C CYS A 72 -0.55 12.99 1.97
N ILE A 73 -0.60 12.04 2.89
CA ILE A 73 0.05 10.74 2.78
C ILE A 73 -0.98 9.75 2.24
N VAL A 74 -0.68 9.08 1.15
CA VAL A 74 -1.57 8.09 0.53
C VAL A 74 -1.01 6.70 0.75
N SER A 75 -1.69 5.87 1.55
CA SER A 75 -1.36 4.46 1.75
C SER A 75 -2.17 3.61 0.77
N THR A 76 -1.49 2.90 -0.14
CA THR A 76 -2.14 2.09 -1.17
C THR A 76 -2.30 0.62 -0.76
N GLY A 77 -3.20 -0.10 -1.42
CA GLY A 77 -3.25 -1.56 -1.34
C GLY A 77 -2.05 -2.23 -2.02
N GLY A 78 -1.71 -3.46 -1.61
CA GLY A 78 -0.59 -4.20 -2.21
C GLY A 78 -0.80 -4.53 -3.70
N GLY A 79 -2.04 -4.60 -4.17
CA GLY A 79 -2.37 -4.86 -5.57
C GLY A 79 -2.51 -3.63 -6.45
N ILE A 80 -2.19 -2.43 -5.95
CA ILE A 80 -2.32 -1.18 -6.70
C ILE A 80 -1.60 -1.20 -8.06
N VAL A 81 -0.53 -1.99 -8.17
CA VAL A 81 0.30 -2.13 -9.37
C VAL A 81 -0.24 -3.13 -10.40
N GLU A 82 -1.36 -3.80 -10.12
CA GLU A 82 -1.96 -4.77 -11.05
C GLU A 82 -2.69 -4.09 -12.22
N ASN A 83 -3.08 -2.85 -12.06
CA ASN A 83 -3.78 -2.07 -13.09
C ASN A 83 -2.81 -1.09 -13.77
N GLU A 84 -2.76 -1.12 -15.11
CA GLU A 84 -1.89 -0.23 -15.91
C GLU A 84 -2.23 1.25 -15.72
N GLU A 85 -3.50 1.58 -15.52
CA GLU A 85 -3.91 2.97 -15.25
C GLU A 85 -3.31 3.48 -13.94
N ASN A 86 -3.32 2.66 -12.89
CA ASN A 86 -2.70 3.00 -11.62
C ASN A 86 -1.18 3.17 -11.75
N LEU A 87 -0.52 2.31 -12.53
CA LEU A 87 0.90 2.43 -12.82
C LEU A 87 1.23 3.75 -13.50
N ASN A 88 0.42 4.15 -14.49
CA ASN A 88 0.60 5.42 -15.21
C ASN A 88 0.37 6.63 -14.29
N ILE A 89 -0.64 6.58 -13.43
CA ILE A 89 -0.89 7.63 -12.43
C ILE A 89 0.33 7.77 -11.51
N LEU A 90 0.72 6.67 -10.85
CA LEU A 90 1.78 6.70 -9.84
C LEU A 90 3.15 7.03 -10.44
N LYS A 91 3.43 6.61 -11.68
CA LYS A 91 4.67 6.95 -12.38
C LYS A 91 4.87 8.46 -12.54
N ASN A 92 3.79 9.21 -12.68
CA ASN A 92 3.81 10.66 -12.85
C ASN A 92 3.84 11.44 -11.53
N GLU A 93 3.65 10.76 -10.39
CA GLU A 93 3.72 11.39 -9.08
C GLU A 93 5.17 11.61 -8.62
N LYS A 94 5.41 12.74 -7.94
CA LYS A 94 6.76 13.16 -7.53
C LYS A 94 7.33 12.30 -6.41
N TYR A 95 6.50 11.89 -5.46
CA TYR A 95 6.93 11.16 -4.27
C TYR A 95 6.19 9.84 -4.14
N VAL A 96 6.76 8.80 -4.70
CA VAL A 96 6.29 7.41 -4.61
C VAL A 96 7.35 6.60 -3.89
N ILE A 97 7.01 6.16 -2.69
CA ILE A 97 7.91 5.43 -1.79
C ILE A 97 7.53 3.95 -1.79
N PHE A 98 8.45 3.12 -2.22
CA PHE A 98 8.30 1.68 -2.17
C PHE A 98 8.83 1.15 -0.82
N LEU A 99 7.92 0.63 -0.01
CA LEU A 99 8.25 -0.10 1.21
C LEU A 99 8.41 -1.59 0.86
N ASN A 100 9.64 -1.99 0.59
CA ASN A 100 9.98 -3.36 0.26
C ASN A 100 10.06 -4.20 1.54
N SER A 101 9.59 -5.45 1.47
CA SER A 101 9.56 -6.37 2.61
C SER A 101 9.75 -7.80 2.13
N LYS A 102 10.57 -8.56 2.84
CA LYS A 102 10.76 -10.01 2.57
C LYS A 102 9.45 -10.76 2.81
N VAL A 103 9.23 -11.83 2.05
CA VAL A 103 8.03 -12.67 2.17
C VAL A 103 7.85 -13.22 3.59
N GLU A 104 8.92 -13.56 4.30
CA GLU A 104 8.86 -13.99 5.70
C GLU A 104 8.23 -12.93 6.61
N SER A 105 8.63 -11.66 6.46
CA SER A 105 8.09 -10.54 7.23
C SER A 105 6.65 -10.23 6.82
N GLN A 106 6.35 -10.30 5.53
CA GLN A 106 4.98 -10.17 5.03
C GLN A 106 4.06 -11.21 5.68
N PHE A 107 4.49 -12.48 5.70
CA PHE A 107 3.74 -13.56 6.33
C PHE A 107 3.54 -13.31 7.83
N LYS A 108 4.62 -13.00 8.58
CA LYS A 108 4.55 -12.70 10.01
C LYS A 108 3.56 -11.56 10.32
N ASN A 109 3.56 -10.52 9.49
CA ASN A 109 2.72 -9.33 9.70
C ASN A 109 1.26 -9.50 9.23
N THR A 110 0.93 -10.60 8.55
CA THR A 110 -0.39 -10.83 7.95
C THR A 110 -1.09 -12.09 8.40
N LYS A 111 -0.39 -13.02 9.05
CA LYS A 111 -0.90 -14.35 9.45
C LYS A 111 -2.17 -14.29 10.31
N ASP A 112 -2.29 -13.27 11.14
CA ASP A 112 -3.41 -13.09 12.07
C ASP A 112 -4.49 -12.14 11.52
N SER A 113 -4.44 -11.82 10.22
CA SER A 113 -5.36 -10.86 9.60
C SER A 113 -6.43 -11.55 8.76
N ASP A 114 -7.66 -11.60 9.29
CA ASP A 114 -8.84 -12.04 8.54
C ASP A 114 -9.22 -11.12 7.35
N LYS A 115 -8.56 -9.98 7.25
CA LYS A 115 -8.88 -8.94 6.24
C LYS A 115 -8.34 -9.23 4.83
N ARG A 116 -7.68 -10.37 4.61
CA ARG A 116 -6.95 -10.65 3.36
C ARG A 116 -7.40 -11.96 2.72
N PRO A 117 -8.41 -11.91 1.85
CA PRO A 117 -9.03 -13.10 1.27
C PRO A 117 -8.04 -14.00 0.50
N LEU A 118 -7.01 -13.42 -0.09
CA LEU A 118 -5.98 -14.18 -0.84
C LEU A 118 -5.08 -15.04 0.05
N LEU A 119 -5.06 -14.84 1.37
CA LEU A 119 -4.25 -15.59 2.33
C LEU A 119 -5.01 -16.69 3.06
N ASN A 120 -6.32 -16.79 2.88
CA ASN A 120 -7.17 -17.82 3.51
C ASN A 120 -7.09 -19.18 2.78
N LEU A 121 -6.15 -19.34 1.87
CA LEU A 121 -5.91 -20.57 1.12
C LEU A 121 -4.82 -21.42 1.79
N SER A 122 -4.76 -22.71 1.44
CA SER A 122 -3.67 -23.58 1.86
C SER A 122 -2.32 -23.06 1.34
N ASN A 123 -1.36 -22.83 2.22
CA ASN A 123 -0.02 -22.33 1.89
C ASN A 123 0.11 -20.81 1.62
N PRO A 124 -0.18 -19.95 2.62
CA PRO A 124 -0.13 -18.50 2.45
C PRO A 124 1.25 -17.93 2.09
N LYS A 125 2.36 -18.56 2.54
CA LYS A 125 3.71 -18.13 2.16
C LYS A 125 3.98 -18.27 0.67
N GLU A 126 3.55 -19.36 0.06
CA GLU A 126 3.70 -19.59 -1.39
C GLU A 126 2.89 -18.55 -2.19
N ILE A 127 1.69 -18.22 -1.71
CA ILE A 127 0.85 -17.19 -2.32
C ILE A 127 1.54 -15.82 -2.23
N LEU A 128 2.08 -15.47 -1.07
CA LEU A 128 2.84 -14.24 -0.89
C LEU A 128 4.07 -14.18 -1.80
N GLN A 129 4.80 -15.29 -1.96
CA GLN A 129 5.96 -15.37 -2.84
C GLN A 129 5.55 -15.13 -4.31
N LYS A 130 4.51 -15.80 -4.79
CA LYS A 130 3.97 -15.62 -6.15
C LYS A 130 3.52 -14.17 -6.40
N LEU A 131 2.82 -13.57 -5.44
CA LEU A 131 2.40 -12.18 -5.53
C LEU A 131 3.59 -11.22 -5.53
N TYR A 132 4.59 -11.47 -4.70
CA TYR A 132 5.80 -10.68 -4.66
C TYR A 132 6.56 -10.73 -5.98
N ASP A 133 6.82 -11.94 -6.52
CA ASP A 133 7.52 -12.14 -7.78
C ASP A 133 6.79 -11.47 -8.95
N LYS A 134 5.46 -11.54 -8.96
CA LYS A 134 4.62 -10.89 -9.98
C LYS A 134 4.67 -9.36 -9.94
N ARG A 135 4.84 -8.76 -8.75
CA ARG A 135 4.64 -7.32 -8.50
C ARG A 135 5.93 -6.53 -8.31
N ILE A 136 7.04 -7.17 -7.93
CA ILE A 136 8.26 -6.49 -7.53
C ILE A 136 8.79 -5.53 -8.59
N ASP A 137 8.84 -5.97 -9.86
CA ASP A 137 9.33 -5.14 -10.95
C ASP A 137 8.41 -3.94 -11.23
N LYS A 138 7.10 -4.12 -11.04
CA LYS A 138 6.12 -3.06 -11.18
C LYS A 138 6.27 -1.99 -10.09
N TYR A 139 6.49 -2.40 -8.82
CA TYR A 139 6.79 -1.45 -7.74
C TYR A 139 8.07 -0.66 -8.05
N LYS A 140 9.16 -1.35 -8.43
CA LYS A 140 10.45 -0.71 -8.75
C LYS A 140 10.34 0.26 -9.91
N LYS A 141 9.53 -0.06 -10.92
CA LYS A 141 9.34 0.78 -12.12
C LYS A 141 8.73 2.14 -11.81
N ILE A 142 7.87 2.24 -10.81
CA ILE A 142 7.15 3.48 -10.48
C ILE A 142 7.69 4.20 -9.24
N ALA A 143 8.46 3.50 -8.40
CA ALA A 143 9.04 4.06 -7.19
C ALA A 143 10.06 5.17 -7.50
N LYS A 144 10.05 6.22 -6.69
CA LYS A 144 11.09 7.26 -6.68
C LYS A 144 12.10 7.04 -5.57
N MET A 145 11.68 6.33 -4.52
CA MET A 145 12.51 5.93 -3.39
C MET A 145 12.11 4.53 -2.95
N GLU A 146 13.09 3.74 -2.50
CA GLU A 146 12.87 2.39 -1.97
C GLU A 146 13.49 2.27 -0.59
N PHE A 147 12.74 1.70 0.35
CA PHE A 147 13.18 1.38 1.69
C PHE A 147 12.83 -0.06 2.04
N PHE A 148 13.74 -0.74 2.74
CA PHE A 148 13.52 -2.08 3.25
C PHE A 148 12.93 -2.00 4.67
N SER A 149 11.64 -2.28 4.80
CA SER A 149 10.92 -2.17 6.07
C SER A 149 11.29 -3.25 7.10
N ASP A 150 12.04 -4.28 6.67
CA ASP A 150 12.51 -5.35 7.57
C ASP A 150 13.77 -4.99 8.34
N SER A 151 14.46 -3.93 7.95
CA SER A 151 15.80 -3.60 8.44
C SER A 151 15.79 -2.72 9.70
N MET A 152 14.63 -2.18 10.07
CA MET A 152 14.49 -1.24 11.17
C MET A 152 13.04 -1.20 11.69
N SER A 153 12.79 -0.52 12.81
CA SER A 153 11.43 -0.30 13.30
C SER A 153 10.65 0.66 12.39
N ASN A 154 9.31 0.66 12.53
CA ASN A 154 8.46 1.59 11.75
C ASN A 154 8.79 3.06 12.07
N GLU A 155 9.11 3.35 13.32
CA GLU A 155 9.49 4.68 13.80
C GLU A 155 10.82 5.13 13.19
N GLU A 156 11.84 4.28 13.21
CA GLU A 156 13.14 4.58 12.59
C GLU A 156 13.00 4.80 11.08
N LEU A 157 12.20 3.99 10.41
CA LEU A 157 11.96 4.13 8.98
C LEU A 157 11.19 5.41 8.65
N ALA A 158 10.14 5.71 9.42
CA ALA A 158 9.38 6.95 9.25
C ALA A 158 10.27 8.17 9.46
N ASN A 159 11.11 8.18 10.50
CA ASN A 159 12.06 9.27 10.76
C ASN A 159 13.05 9.46 9.60
N LYS A 160 13.56 8.38 9.02
CA LYS A 160 14.41 8.48 7.80
C LYS A 160 13.68 9.15 6.64
N ILE A 161 12.43 8.78 6.43
CA ILE A 161 11.61 9.36 5.37
C ILE A 161 11.34 10.84 5.65
N VAL A 162 10.96 11.20 6.90
CA VAL A 162 10.70 12.60 7.32
C VAL A 162 11.92 13.48 7.06
N ASN A 163 13.12 13.00 7.41
CA ASN A 163 14.35 13.78 7.22
C ASN A 163 14.59 14.17 5.76
N ILE A 164 14.21 13.32 4.80
CA ILE A 164 14.33 13.62 3.36
C ILE A 164 13.41 14.78 2.94
N PHE A 165 12.30 14.98 3.63
CA PHE A 165 11.33 16.03 3.31
C PHE A 165 11.57 17.33 4.09
N ASN A 166 12.42 17.31 5.12
CA ASN A 166 12.79 18.47 5.93
C ASN A 166 14.13 19.09 5.48
N GLU A 167 14.88 18.44 4.59
CA GLU A 167 16.07 18.99 3.91
C GLU A 167 15.67 19.85 2.68
#